data_313e094d4961b9f9f2e67386a6492b7a
#
_entry.id   313e094d4961b9f9f2e67386a6492b7a
#
_cell.length_a   1.000
_cell.length_b   1.000
_cell.length_c   1.000
_cell.angle_alpha   90.00
_cell.angle_beta   90.00
_cell.angle_gamma   90.00
#
_symmetry.space_group_name_H-M   'P 1'
#
loop_
_entity.id
_entity.type
_entity.pdbx_description
1 polymer ?
#
loop_
_entity_poly.entity_id
_entity_poly.type
_entity_poly.pdbx_seq_one_letter_code
_entity_poly.pdbx_strand_id
1 'polypeptide(L)'
;MPYVTGTGDTRFGRLEGETTLTLMATAAAAALNDAGLGRGDVDGLLCGYSTVLPHLMLATLFAEYFGLGPAYAHSMQLGGATGCAMAALAMRLVRSGQCRHVLVVAGENRLTGQSRDRTVESLAQVGHPDYELPFGPTIPAYYALVARRYMHEHGVSEEDLAGFAVLMRRNASRHPGAHLRDPIAAADVLASRTIATPLKLLDCCPISDGAAAFVVSAAPTSARRVRLRGAGQAARHQHVSAAEVNDLGAGLAASRAFAEAGVAREDADLLAIYDSFTITVLAQLEEIGFAPRGKAAALLREGVFEREGRLPLNTHGGLLSFGHCGVAGGMAHLLEAERQLSGRAAARQAGERRLAFVHGDGGVLSAHVSLVLERE
;
A
#
# COMPACT_ATOMS: atom_id res chain seq x y z
N MET A 1 -2.20 -17.00 16.88
CA MET A 1 -2.26 -16.12 15.69
C MET A 1 -1.41 -14.91 15.97
N PRO A 2 -0.57 -14.42 15.04
CA PRO A 2 0.24 -13.23 15.26
C PRO A 2 -0.59 -11.94 15.26
N TYR A 3 -0.09 -10.95 15.98
CA TYR A 3 -0.75 -9.65 16.14
C TYR A 3 0.11 -8.53 15.57
N VAL A 4 -0.51 -7.50 15.01
CA VAL A 4 0.15 -6.22 14.77
C VAL A 4 0.12 -5.46 16.09
N THR A 5 1.26 -5.37 16.76
CA THR A 5 1.36 -4.85 18.13
C THR A 5 1.83 -3.41 18.23
N GLY A 6 2.41 -2.88 17.15
CA GLY A 6 2.81 -1.48 17.08
C GLY A 6 2.88 -1.00 15.65
N THR A 7 2.58 0.29 15.47
CA THR A 7 2.63 0.97 14.17
C THR A 7 3.32 2.32 14.32
N GLY A 8 4.13 2.69 13.32
CA GLY A 8 4.81 3.98 13.28
C GLY A 8 4.99 4.45 11.85
N ASP A 9 4.81 5.74 11.63
CA ASP A 9 5.04 6.39 10.35
C ASP A 9 5.55 7.82 10.56
N THR A 10 6.19 8.35 9.53
CA THR A 10 6.45 9.80 9.43
C THR A 10 5.26 10.48 8.76
N ARG A 11 5.20 11.80 8.76
CA ARG A 11 4.38 12.49 7.76
C ARG A 11 4.92 12.16 6.36
N PHE A 12 4.05 12.19 5.34
CA PHE A 12 4.46 12.05 3.95
C PHE A 12 4.44 13.42 3.26
N GLY A 13 5.37 13.62 2.32
CA GLY A 13 5.49 14.89 1.60
C GLY A 13 6.93 15.23 1.32
N ARG A 14 7.25 16.52 1.25
CA ARG A 14 8.62 17.00 1.13
C ARG A 14 9.26 17.12 2.51
N LEU A 15 10.35 16.37 2.76
CA LEU A 15 11.05 16.29 4.04
C LEU A 15 12.52 16.64 3.85
N GLU A 16 12.81 17.94 3.81
CA GLU A 16 14.16 18.44 3.60
C GLU A 16 15.12 18.01 4.73
N GLY A 17 16.32 17.61 4.35
CA GLY A 17 17.38 17.19 5.30
C GLY A 17 17.26 15.74 5.77
N GLU A 18 16.17 15.04 5.45
CA GLU A 18 16.00 13.64 5.81
C GLU A 18 16.68 12.70 4.79
N THR A 19 17.16 11.57 5.28
CA THR A 19 17.68 10.47 4.48
C THR A 19 16.78 9.25 4.60
N THR A 20 16.92 8.29 3.70
CA THR A 20 16.21 7.01 3.79
C THR A 20 16.37 6.37 5.18
N LEU A 21 17.59 6.35 5.74
CA LEU A 21 17.85 5.72 7.03
C LEU A 21 17.26 6.49 8.21
N THR A 22 17.31 7.84 8.20
CA THR A 22 16.72 8.64 9.29
C THR A 22 15.20 8.52 9.31
N LEU A 23 14.55 8.50 8.14
CA LEU A 23 13.11 8.29 8.01
C LEU A 23 12.71 6.90 8.53
N MET A 24 13.42 5.84 8.07
CA MET A 24 13.17 4.47 8.56
C MET A 24 13.36 4.35 10.07
N ALA A 25 14.41 4.96 10.63
CA ALA A 25 14.68 4.94 12.07
C ALA A 25 13.56 5.63 12.87
N THR A 26 13.07 6.77 12.38
CA THR A 26 11.94 7.50 13.00
C THR A 26 10.68 6.64 13.05
N ALA A 27 10.31 6.02 11.92
CA ALA A 27 9.15 5.15 11.86
C ALA A 27 9.31 3.88 12.74
N ALA A 28 10.51 3.26 12.71
CA ALA A 28 10.81 2.08 13.52
C ALA A 28 10.75 2.39 15.03
N ALA A 29 11.34 3.52 15.46
CA ALA A 29 11.28 3.96 16.84
C ALA A 29 9.83 4.19 17.31
N ALA A 30 9.01 4.83 16.46
CA ALA A 30 7.59 5.02 16.75
C ALA A 30 6.83 3.69 16.87
N ALA A 31 7.08 2.73 15.96
CA ALA A 31 6.44 1.42 15.99
C ALA A 31 6.83 0.60 17.24
N LEU A 32 8.11 0.62 17.63
CA LEU A 32 8.57 -0.05 18.84
C LEU A 32 7.98 0.58 20.11
N ASN A 33 7.99 1.91 20.20
CA ASN A 33 7.36 2.62 21.30
C ASN A 33 5.86 2.31 21.41
N ASP A 34 5.16 2.26 20.26
CA ASP A 34 3.74 1.92 20.18
C ASP A 34 3.47 0.47 20.62
N ALA A 35 4.41 -0.44 20.37
CA ALA A 35 4.36 -1.83 20.83
C ALA A 35 4.76 -2.01 22.31
N GLY A 36 5.37 -1.01 22.94
CA GLY A 36 5.97 -1.13 24.28
C GLY A 36 7.23 -2.00 24.31
N LEU A 37 7.97 -2.04 23.18
CA LEU A 37 9.17 -2.86 23.01
C LEU A 37 10.43 -2.01 22.88
N GLY A 38 11.54 -2.54 23.40
CA GLY A 38 12.88 -2.02 23.16
C GLY A 38 13.54 -2.64 21.91
N ARG A 39 14.67 -2.06 21.49
CA ARG A 39 15.45 -2.61 20.37
C ARG A 39 15.95 -4.03 20.63
N GLY A 40 16.27 -4.37 21.88
CA GLY A 40 16.73 -5.69 22.29
C GLY A 40 15.66 -6.79 22.25
N ASP A 41 14.38 -6.42 22.14
CA ASP A 41 13.27 -7.37 22.04
C ASP A 41 13.03 -7.86 20.61
N VAL A 42 13.60 -7.15 19.61
CA VAL A 42 13.42 -7.45 18.18
C VAL A 42 14.34 -8.60 17.77
N ASP A 43 13.78 -9.75 17.46
CA ASP A 43 14.51 -10.94 17.00
C ASP A 43 14.35 -11.19 15.50
N GLY A 44 13.41 -10.50 14.82
CA GLY A 44 13.24 -10.50 13.38
C GLY A 44 13.19 -9.09 12.78
N LEU A 45 13.85 -8.88 11.63
CA LEU A 45 13.84 -7.63 10.88
C LEU A 45 13.54 -7.89 9.40
N LEU A 46 12.52 -7.20 8.86
CA LEU A 46 12.23 -7.18 7.43
C LEU A 46 12.28 -5.74 6.93
N CYS A 47 13.12 -5.48 5.92
CA CYS A 47 13.25 -4.17 5.27
C CYS A 47 12.69 -4.21 3.85
N GLY A 48 11.86 -3.22 3.50
CA GLY A 48 11.53 -2.97 2.11
C GLY A 48 12.73 -2.37 1.38
N TYR A 49 12.90 -2.73 0.09
CA TYR A 49 13.94 -2.13 -0.75
C TYR A 49 13.76 -0.62 -0.89
N SER A 50 14.85 0.07 -1.25
CA SER A 50 14.85 1.49 -1.58
C SER A 50 15.48 1.75 -2.94
N THR A 51 14.88 2.64 -3.74
CA THR A 51 15.43 3.11 -5.02
C THR A 51 16.39 4.29 -4.83
N VAL A 52 16.27 5.01 -3.72
CA VAL A 52 17.16 6.12 -3.35
C VAL A 52 18.44 5.62 -2.70
N LEU A 53 18.33 4.56 -1.89
CA LEU A 53 19.45 3.86 -1.26
C LEU A 53 19.47 2.40 -1.72
N PRO A 54 19.91 2.10 -2.95
CA PRO A 54 19.88 0.74 -3.52
C PRO A 54 21.02 -0.11 -2.95
N HIS A 55 20.94 -0.43 -1.66
CA HIS A 55 21.95 -1.21 -0.96
C HIS A 55 21.58 -2.71 -0.98
N LEU A 56 22.52 -3.56 -1.42
CA LEU A 56 22.29 -5.02 -1.53
C LEU A 56 21.96 -5.68 -0.20
N MET A 57 22.45 -5.11 0.91
CA MET A 57 22.28 -5.63 2.28
C MET A 57 21.51 -4.62 3.13
N LEU A 58 20.41 -4.07 2.64
CA LEU A 58 19.70 -2.97 3.32
C LEU A 58 19.23 -3.34 4.73
N ALA A 59 18.78 -4.58 4.96
CA ALA A 59 18.31 -5.01 6.27
C ALA A 59 19.44 -5.00 7.32
N THR A 60 20.61 -5.51 6.98
CA THR A 60 21.75 -5.52 7.90
C THR A 60 22.37 -4.14 8.08
N LEU A 61 22.38 -3.32 7.01
CA LEU A 61 22.77 -1.90 7.09
C LEU A 61 21.84 -1.14 8.05
N PHE A 62 20.53 -1.33 7.92
CA PHE A 62 19.57 -0.69 8.82
C PHE A 62 19.66 -1.22 10.25
N ALA A 63 19.89 -2.54 10.44
CA ALA A 63 20.09 -3.12 11.75
C ALA A 63 21.28 -2.47 12.48
N GLU A 64 22.42 -2.33 11.80
CA GLU A 64 23.60 -1.63 12.34
C GLU A 64 23.31 -0.17 12.66
N TYR A 65 22.72 0.57 11.70
CA TYR A 65 22.38 1.98 11.86
C TYR A 65 21.41 2.23 13.01
N PHE A 66 20.40 1.39 13.17
CA PHE A 66 19.36 1.54 14.19
C PHE A 66 19.73 0.86 15.53
N GLY A 67 20.82 0.10 15.59
CA GLY A 67 21.29 -0.60 16.78
C GLY A 67 20.44 -1.81 17.13
N LEU A 68 20.14 -2.67 16.16
CA LEU A 68 19.45 -3.95 16.31
C LEU A 68 20.45 -5.11 16.19
N GLY A 69 20.15 -6.23 16.87
CA GLY A 69 20.86 -7.51 16.75
C GLY A 69 19.91 -8.67 16.43
N PRO A 70 19.11 -8.61 15.34
CA PRO A 70 18.10 -9.62 15.07
C PRO A 70 18.75 -10.96 14.66
N ALA A 71 18.15 -12.09 15.08
CA ALA A 71 18.53 -13.42 14.61
C ALA A 71 18.08 -13.68 13.16
N TYR A 72 17.08 -12.96 12.68
CA TYR A 72 16.55 -13.06 11.31
C TYR A 72 16.47 -11.67 10.69
N ALA A 73 17.16 -11.44 9.56
CA ALA A 73 17.13 -10.15 8.86
C ALA A 73 17.13 -10.34 7.34
N HIS A 74 16.12 -9.79 6.65
CA HIS A 74 16.02 -9.85 5.19
C HIS A 74 15.48 -8.55 4.59
N SER A 75 15.99 -8.22 3.39
CA SER A 75 15.38 -7.22 2.51
C SER A 75 14.47 -7.91 1.51
N MET A 76 13.32 -7.28 1.21
CA MET A 76 12.34 -7.81 0.25
C MET A 76 12.04 -6.81 -0.85
N GLN A 77 11.80 -7.33 -2.05
CA GLN A 77 11.46 -6.54 -3.23
C GLN A 77 10.35 -7.21 -4.04
N LEU A 78 9.17 -6.59 -4.02
CA LEU A 78 7.98 -7.02 -4.77
C LEU A 78 7.16 -5.77 -5.19
N GLY A 79 7.84 -4.71 -5.65
CA GLY A 79 7.18 -3.45 -5.98
C GLY A 79 6.35 -2.91 -4.81
N GLY A 80 5.20 -2.32 -5.09
CA GLY A 80 4.29 -1.79 -4.07
C GLY A 80 3.65 -2.84 -3.17
N ALA A 81 3.60 -4.13 -3.60
CA ALA A 81 3.13 -5.24 -2.78
C ALA A 81 4.11 -5.66 -1.66
N THR A 82 5.33 -5.12 -1.65
CA THR A 82 6.39 -5.50 -0.70
C THR A 82 5.94 -5.41 0.76
N GLY A 83 5.21 -4.34 1.14
CA GLY A 83 4.74 -4.15 2.51
C GLY A 83 3.81 -5.28 2.98
N CYS A 84 2.86 -5.67 2.15
CA CYS A 84 1.96 -6.79 2.43
C CYS A 84 2.70 -8.14 2.41
N ALA A 85 3.69 -8.31 1.51
CA ALA A 85 4.52 -9.52 1.46
C ALA A 85 5.37 -9.68 2.72
N MET A 86 5.95 -8.58 3.22
CA MET A 86 6.68 -8.57 4.50
C MET A 86 5.77 -8.90 5.69
N ALA A 87 4.53 -8.37 5.71
CA ALA A 87 3.55 -8.71 6.75
C ALA A 87 3.19 -10.20 6.72
N ALA A 88 2.97 -10.76 5.53
CA ALA A 88 2.72 -12.19 5.36
C ALA A 88 3.89 -13.05 5.81
N LEU A 89 5.14 -12.65 5.53
CA LEU A 89 6.34 -13.34 6.00
C LEU A 89 6.49 -13.23 7.52
N ALA A 90 6.34 -12.02 8.08
CA ALA A 90 6.39 -11.80 9.53
C ALA A 90 5.36 -12.66 10.26
N MET A 91 4.13 -12.74 9.74
CA MET A 91 3.09 -13.63 10.25
C MET A 91 3.57 -15.09 10.29
N ARG A 92 4.22 -15.59 9.24
CA ARG A 92 4.73 -16.97 9.17
C ARG A 92 5.90 -17.21 10.10
N LEU A 93 6.85 -16.29 10.22
CA LEU A 93 8.00 -16.37 11.13
C LEU A 93 7.53 -16.45 12.59
N VAL A 94 6.53 -15.65 12.95
CA VAL A 94 5.97 -15.68 14.31
C VAL A 94 5.14 -16.95 14.56
N ARG A 95 4.33 -17.38 13.59
CA ARG A 95 3.54 -18.64 13.71
C ARG A 95 4.39 -19.89 13.83
N SER A 96 5.53 -19.93 13.18
CA SER A 96 6.49 -21.04 13.26
C SER A 96 7.35 -21.02 14.54
N GLY A 97 7.29 -19.94 15.33
CA GLY A 97 8.13 -19.76 16.51
C GLY A 97 9.59 -19.37 16.20
N GLN A 98 9.90 -19.08 14.93
CA GLN A 98 11.24 -18.65 14.53
C GLN A 98 11.58 -17.25 15.07
N CYS A 99 10.57 -16.37 15.16
CA CYS A 99 10.69 -15.05 15.78
C CYS A 99 9.53 -14.81 16.75
N ARG A 100 9.77 -14.02 17.79
CA ARG A 100 8.74 -13.53 18.73
C ARG A 100 8.24 -12.16 18.33
N HIS A 101 9.15 -11.27 17.90
CA HIS A 101 8.88 -9.88 17.53
C HIS A 101 9.61 -9.53 16.24
N VAL A 102 8.84 -9.39 15.15
CA VAL A 102 9.38 -9.00 13.85
C VAL A 102 9.07 -7.52 13.59
N LEU A 103 10.13 -6.71 13.50
CA LEU A 103 10.03 -5.33 13.01
C LEU A 103 10.02 -5.34 11.49
N VAL A 104 9.03 -4.70 10.90
CA VAL A 104 8.91 -4.49 9.47
C VAL A 104 9.01 -3.00 9.19
N VAL A 105 9.95 -2.59 8.32
CA VAL A 105 10.22 -1.18 8.06
C VAL A 105 10.56 -0.91 6.60
N ALA A 106 10.08 0.21 6.08
CA ALA A 106 10.53 0.77 4.81
C ALA A 106 10.41 2.29 4.82
N GLY A 107 11.20 2.96 3.99
CA GLY A 107 11.16 4.40 3.83
C GLY A 107 12.04 4.86 2.68
N GLU A 108 11.71 6.00 2.11
CA GLU A 108 12.52 6.67 1.08
C GLU A 108 12.32 8.18 1.15
N ASN A 109 13.39 8.91 0.91
CA ASN A 109 13.32 10.33 0.58
C ASN A 109 13.33 10.53 -0.95
N ARG A 110 12.31 9.93 -1.62
CA ARG A 110 12.25 9.88 -3.10
C ARG A 110 12.05 11.24 -3.74
N LEU A 111 11.36 12.16 -3.06
CA LEU A 111 11.08 13.51 -3.55
C LEU A 111 12.29 14.45 -3.38
N THR A 112 13.07 14.29 -2.30
CA THR A 112 14.20 15.18 -1.99
C THR A 112 15.57 14.55 -2.25
N GLY A 113 15.68 13.21 -2.20
CA GLY A 113 16.96 12.49 -2.28
C GLY A 113 17.45 12.16 -3.69
N GLN A 114 16.62 12.32 -4.72
CA GLN A 114 17.01 12.10 -6.12
C GLN A 114 16.24 12.99 -7.09
N SER A 115 16.76 13.14 -8.32
CA SER A 115 16.05 13.88 -9.36
C SER A 115 14.81 13.11 -9.83
N ARG A 116 13.83 13.86 -10.34
CA ARG A 116 12.62 13.27 -10.95
C ARG A 116 12.98 12.33 -12.11
N ASP A 117 13.93 12.73 -12.96
CA ASP A 117 14.31 11.95 -14.14
C ASP A 117 14.93 10.61 -13.74
N ARG A 118 15.79 10.59 -12.71
CA ARG A 118 16.35 9.36 -12.16
C ARG A 118 15.26 8.46 -11.56
N THR A 119 14.26 9.03 -10.91
CA THR A 119 13.10 8.27 -10.42
C THR A 119 12.34 7.62 -11.57
N VAL A 120 12.04 8.38 -12.62
CA VAL A 120 11.32 7.91 -13.80
C VAL A 120 12.10 6.79 -14.50
N GLU A 121 13.40 6.98 -14.73
CA GLU A 121 14.28 6.01 -15.36
C GLU A 121 14.36 4.70 -14.57
N SER A 122 14.59 4.78 -13.25
CA SER A 122 14.67 3.60 -12.39
C SER A 122 13.37 2.78 -12.38
N LEU A 123 12.22 3.47 -12.36
CA LEU A 123 10.92 2.80 -12.34
C LEU A 123 10.52 2.23 -13.70
N ALA A 124 10.95 2.86 -14.81
CA ALA A 124 10.67 2.37 -16.15
C ALA A 124 11.28 0.98 -16.43
N GLN A 125 12.36 0.61 -15.71
CA GLN A 125 13.03 -0.69 -15.84
C GLN A 125 12.16 -1.93 -15.52
N VAL A 126 10.93 -1.75 -15.05
CA VAL A 126 9.98 -2.86 -14.90
C VAL A 126 9.49 -3.39 -16.25
N GLY A 127 9.66 -2.63 -17.33
CA GLY A 127 9.24 -2.99 -18.69
C GLY A 127 10.14 -4.03 -19.35
N HIS A 128 9.59 -4.74 -20.33
CA HIS A 128 10.32 -5.72 -21.13
C HIS A 128 11.44 -5.05 -21.96
N PRO A 129 12.69 -5.53 -21.88
CA PRO A 129 13.81 -4.84 -22.52
C PRO A 129 13.68 -4.73 -24.04
N ASP A 130 13.11 -5.75 -24.71
CA ASP A 130 13.03 -5.80 -26.17
C ASP A 130 11.68 -5.28 -26.72
N TYR A 131 10.59 -5.44 -25.96
CA TYR A 131 9.24 -5.15 -26.46
C TYR A 131 8.59 -3.91 -25.87
N GLU A 132 9.07 -3.40 -24.74
CA GLU A 132 8.48 -2.24 -24.07
C GLU A 132 9.47 -1.08 -23.94
N LEU A 133 10.66 -1.31 -23.39
CA LEU A 133 11.65 -0.24 -23.15
C LEU A 133 12.08 0.53 -24.42
N PRO A 134 12.16 -0.07 -25.63
CA PRO A 134 12.52 0.68 -26.84
C PRO A 134 11.55 1.81 -27.20
N PHE A 135 10.31 1.76 -26.68
CA PHE A 135 9.30 2.82 -26.87
C PHE A 135 9.37 3.93 -25.82
N GLY A 136 10.27 3.83 -24.84
CA GLY A 136 10.49 4.84 -23.80
C GLY A 136 9.31 5.09 -22.86
N PRO A 137 8.51 4.06 -22.46
CA PRO A 137 7.36 4.30 -21.61
C PRO A 137 7.78 4.65 -20.19
N THR A 138 6.96 5.47 -19.55
CA THR A 138 7.02 5.72 -18.11
C THR A 138 5.98 4.85 -17.38
N ILE A 139 6.09 4.71 -16.07
CA ILE A 139 5.09 3.99 -15.27
C ILE A 139 3.66 4.47 -15.55
N PRO A 140 3.35 5.78 -15.59
CA PRO A 140 2.02 6.25 -15.99
C PRO A 140 1.58 5.77 -17.38
N ALA A 141 2.50 5.62 -18.33
CA ALA A 141 2.16 5.14 -19.67
C ALA A 141 1.73 3.66 -19.66
N TYR A 142 2.39 2.82 -18.86
CA TYR A 142 1.97 1.43 -18.67
C TYR A 142 0.56 1.33 -18.07
N TYR A 143 0.28 2.09 -17.00
CA TYR A 143 -1.06 2.12 -16.41
C TYR A 143 -2.11 2.74 -17.33
N ALA A 144 -1.72 3.67 -18.20
CA ALA A 144 -2.60 4.22 -19.22
C ALA A 144 -3.04 3.18 -20.27
N LEU A 145 -2.14 2.24 -20.65
CA LEU A 145 -2.51 1.12 -21.53
C LEU A 145 -3.56 0.23 -20.86
N VAL A 146 -3.36 -0.12 -19.59
CA VAL A 146 -4.35 -0.88 -18.81
C VAL A 146 -5.66 -0.11 -18.72
N ALA A 147 -5.62 1.19 -18.39
CA ALA A 147 -6.80 2.03 -18.28
C ALA A 147 -7.58 2.08 -19.58
N ARG A 148 -6.92 2.31 -20.72
CA ARG A 148 -7.57 2.34 -22.05
C ARG A 148 -8.28 1.04 -22.37
N ARG A 149 -7.62 -0.10 -22.12
CA ARG A 149 -8.18 -1.42 -22.35
C ARG A 149 -9.39 -1.66 -21.43
N TYR A 150 -9.25 -1.37 -20.15
CA TYR A 150 -10.29 -1.55 -19.14
C TYR A 150 -11.52 -0.67 -19.42
N MET A 151 -11.31 0.60 -19.74
CA MET A 151 -12.37 1.54 -20.12
C MET A 151 -13.15 1.06 -21.35
N HIS A 152 -12.42 0.53 -22.35
CA HIS A 152 -13.06 -0.01 -23.57
C HIS A 152 -13.91 -1.25 -23.28
N GLU A 153 -13.41 -2.18 -22.49
CA GLU A 153 -14.09 -3.46 -22.21
C GLU A 153 -15.26 -3.33 -21.24
N HIS A 154 -15.16 -2.42 -20.27
CA HIS A 154 -16.12 -2.31 -19.18
C HIS A 154 -16.95 -1.01 -19.20
N GLY A 155 -16.74 -0.14 -20.19
CA GLY A 155 -17.50 1.11 -20.32
C GLY A 155 -17.22 2.14 -19.22
N VAL A 156 -16.04 2.07 -18.58
CA VAL A 156 -15.59 3.03 -17.55
C VAL A 156 -15.18 4.34 -18.22
N SER A 157 -15.59 5.47 -17.65
CA SER A 157 -15.28 6.82 -18.14
C SER A 157 -14.13 7.48 -17.36
N GLU A 158 -13.61 8.61 -17.85
CA GLU A 158 -12.64 9.44 -17.12
C GLU A 158 -13.27 10.04 -15.84
N GLU A 159 -14.58 10.35 -15.86
CA GLU A 159 -15.32 10.80 -14.68
C GLU A 159 -15.40 9.73 -13.59
N ASP A 160 -15.55 8.47 -14.01
CA ASP A 160 -15.53 7.33 -13.08
C ASP A 160 -14.19 7.19 -12.37
N LEU A 161 -13.08 7.37 -13.08
CA LEU A 161 -11.74 7.41 -12.51
C LEU A 161 -11.57 8.60 -11.57
N ALA A 162 -11.99 9.80 -12.00
CA ALA A 162 -11.88 11.03 -11.21
C ALA A 162 -12.58 10.93 -9.84
N GLY A 163 -13.68 10.19 -9.75
CA GLY A 163 -14.39 9.94 -8.50
C GLY A 163 -13.51 9.31 -7.41
N PHE A 164 -12.61 8.39 -7.77
CA PHE A 164 -11.68 7.78 -6.82
C PHE A 164 -10.62 8.78 -6.34
N ALA A 165 -10.09 9.64 -7.21
CA ALA A 165 -9.17 10.70 -6.81
C ALA A 165 -9.82 11.66 -5.79
N VAL A 166 -11.09 12.03 -6.01
CA VAL A 166 -11.86 12.88 -5.11
C VAL A 166 -12.07 12.21 -3.75
N LEU A 167 -12.45 10.92 -3.73
CA LEU A 167 -12.58 10.15 -2.50
C LEU A 167 -11.29 10.14 -1.69
N MET A 168 -10.16 9.78 -2.33
CA MET A 168 -8.85 9.74 -1.66
C MET A 168 -8.47 11.11 -1.10
N ARG A 169 -8.66 12.18 -1.85
CA ARG A 169 -8.35 13.54 -1.38
C ARG A 169 -9.22 13.97 -0.19
N ARG A 170 -10.50 13.65 -0.20
CA ARG A 170 -11.40 13.90 0.92
C ARG A 170 -10.99 13.11 2.18
N ASN A 171 -10.55 11.86 2.03
CA ASN A 171 -10.03 11.08 3.14
C ASN A 171 -8.73 11.69 3.69
N ALA A 172 -7.79 12.05 2.80
CA ALA A 172 -6.51 12.66 3.15
C ALA A 172 -6.66 14.02 3.86
N SER A 173 -7.69 14.81 3.55
CA SER A 173 -7.93 16.11 4.21
C SER A 173 -8.07 15.99 5.73
N ARG A 174 -8.48 14.81 6.23
CA ARG A 174 -8.59 14.49 7.65
C ARG A 174 -7.32 13.91 8.26
N HIS A 175 -6.28 13.64 7.45
CA HIS A 175 -5.03 13.05 7.93
C HIS A 175 -3.92 14.10 8.04
N PRO A 176 -3.46 14.47 9.26
CA PRO A 176 -2.45 15.53 9.44
C PRO A 176 -1.10 15.21 8.77
N GLY A 177 -0.77 13.94 8.60
CA GLY A 177 0.46 13.46 7.94
C GLY A 177 0.36 13.27 6.43
N ALA A 178 -0.79 13.55 5.79
CA ALA A 178 -0.94 13.36 4.35
C ALA A 178 -0.26 14.48 3.54
N HIS A 179 0.26 14.10 2.37
CA HIS A 179 0.96 15.02 1.45
C HIS A 179 0.00 16.00 0.79
N LEU A 180 -1.12 15.52 0.25
CA LEU A 180 -2.09 16.33 -0.48
C LEU A 180 -3.41 16.36 0.31
N ARG A 181 -3.80 17.53 0.84
CA ARG A 181 -4.92 17.66 1.76
C ARG A 181 -6.03 18.59 1.27
N ASP A 182 -5.73 19.45 0.30
CA ASP A 182 -6.70 20.42 -0.19
C ASP A 182 -7.79 19.70 -1.01
N PRO A 183 -9.08 19.89 -0.70
CA PRO A 183 -10.17 19.24 -1.42
C PRO A 183 -10.13 19.51 -2.93
N ILE A 184 -10.56 18.53 -3.72
CA ILE A 184 -10.71 18.64 -5.17
C ILE A 184 -12.09 18.14 -5.60
N ALA A 185 -12.57 18.61 -6.75
CA ALA A 185 -13.74 18.11 -7.44
C ALA A 185 -13.34 17.25 -8.66
N ALA A 186 -14.27 16.46 -9.19
CA ALA A 186 -14.03 15.69 -10.41
C ALA A 186 -13.63 16.60 -11.61
N ALA A 187 -14.19 17.79 -11.69
CA ALA A 187 -13.82 18.78 -12.71
C ALA A 187 -12.34 19.18 -12.64
N ASP A 188 -11.77 19.28 -11.42
CA ASP A 188 -10.34 19.60 -11.25
C ASP A 188 -9.45 18.45 -11.75
N VAL A 189 -9.88 17.20 -11.55
CA VAL A 189 -9.18 16.01 -12.05
C VAL A 189 -9.18 16.02 -13.56
N LEU A 190 -10.35 16.19 -14.17
CA LEU A 190 -10.54 16.19 -15.63
C LEU A 190 -9.81 17.35 -16.33
N ALA A 191 -9.74 18.52 -15.68
CA ALA A 191 -9.02 19.69 -16.19
C ALA A 191 -7.50 19.62 -15.93
N SER A 192 -7.00 18.70 -15.08
CA SER A 192 -5.59 18.61 -14.75
C SER A 192 -4.79 18.13 -15.97
N ARG A 193 -3.48 18.47 -15.96
CA ARG A 193 -2.58 18.17 -17.09
C ARG A 193 -2.57 16.67 -17.40
N THR A 194 -2.74 16.31 -18.67
CA THR A 194 -2.58 14.92 -19.14
C THR A 194 -1.13 14.45 -18.94
N ILE A 195 -0.96 13.29 -18.34
CA ILE A 195 0.34 12.63 -18.14
C ILE A 195 0.55 11.55 -19.21
N ALA A 196 -0.42 10.64 -19.37
CA ALA A 196 -0.48 9.63 -20.41
C ALA A 196 -1.95 9.28 -20.63
N THR A 197 -2.53 9.61 -21.80
CA THR A 197 -3.97 9.42 -22.06
C THR A 197 -4.44 7.99 -21.79
N PRO A 198 -5.51 7.79 -20.94
CA PRO A 198 -6.47 8.78 -20.44
C PRO A 198 -6.05 9.44 -19.10
N LEU A 199 -4.94 9.01 -18.47
CA LEU A 199 -4.56 9.45 -17.12
C LEU A 199 -4.05 10.88 -17.10
N LYS A 200 -4.58 11.65 -16.18
CA LYS A 200 -4.20 13.03 -15.88
C LYS A 200 -3.37 13.11 -14.59
N LEU A 201 -2.85 14.28 -14.28
CA LEU A 201 -1.99 14.49 -13.11
C LEU A 201 -2.65 14.04 -11.80
N LEU A 202 -3.92 14.31 -11.61
CA LEU A 202 -4.63 13.96 -10.38
C LEU A 202 -5.16 12.53 -10.36
N ASP A 203 -5.01 11.77 -11.47
CA ASP A 203 -5.18 10.32 -11.50
C ASP A 203 -3.94 9.56 -11.02
N CYS A 204 -2.82 10.25 -10.82
CA CYS A 204 -1.53 9.70 -10.47
C CYS A 204 -1.17 10.07 -9.03
N CYS A 205 -0.62 9.11 -8.25
CA CYS A 205 -0.10 9.41 -6.93
C CYS A 205 1.10 10.35 -6.97
N PRO A 206 1.25 11.26 -5.98
CA PRO A 206 2.42 12.12 -5.87
C PRO A 206 3.65 11.34 -5.41
N ILE A 207 4.83 11.70 -5.93
CA ILE A 207 6.10 11.26 -5.34
C ILE A 207 6.26 11.97 -4.01
N SER A 208 6.62 11.23 -2.95
CA SER A 208 6.75 11.75 -1.59
C SER A 208 8.01 11.19 -0.92
N ASP A 209 8.43 11.85 0.13
CA ASP A 209 9.33 11.32 1.16
C ASP A 209 8.48 10.76 2.29
N GLY A 210 8.98 9.75 2.99
CA GLY A 210 8.33 9.20 4.17
C GLY A 210 8.79 7.78 4.49
N ALA A 211 8.37 7.30 5.64
CA ALA A 211 8.62 5.94 6.11
C ALA A 211 7.44 5.41 6.90
N ALA A 212 7.34 4.08 6.92
CA ALA A 212 6.37 3.34 7.71
C ALA A 212 7.02 2.11 8.33
N ALA A 213 6.57 1.75 9.53
CA ALA A 213 7.00 0.54 10.23
C ALA A 213 5.85 -0.05 11.04
N PHE A 214 5.89 -1.35 11.25
CA PHE A 214 5.02 -2.04 12.19
C PHE A 214 5.73 -3.22 12.83
N VAL A 215 5.20 -3.66 13.96
CA VAL A 215 5.71 -4.84 14.68
C VAL A 215 4.67 -5.94 14.64
N VAL A 216 5.12 -7.17 14.29
CA VAL A 216 4.31 -8.38 14.38
C VAL A 216 4.83 -9.24 15.53
N SER A 217 3.94 -9.59 16.46
CA SER A 217 4.29 -10.35 17.67
C SER A 217 3.44 -11.59 17.87
N ALA A 218 3.97 -12.57 18.59
CA ALA A 218 3.27 -13.83 18.92
C ALA A 218 2.05 -13.61 19.84
N ALA A 219 2.13 -12.59 20.70
CA ALA A 219 1.06 -12.22 21.64
C ALA A 219 0.91 -10.69 21.64
N PRO A 220 -0.25 -10.16 22.00
CA PRO A 220 -0.41 -8.72 22.16
C PRO A 220 0.49 -8.21 23.29
N THR A 221 1.24 -7.13 23.03
CA THR A 221 2.08 -6.45 24.04
C THR A 221 1.38 -5.24 24.66
N SER A 222 0.21 -4.91 24.18
CA SER A 222 -0.68 -3.83 24.65
C SER A 222 -2.13 -4.31 24.64
N ALA A 223 -3.07 -3.46 25.05
CA ALA A 223 -4.52 -3.75 24.97
C ALA A 223 -5.04 -3.93 23.52
N ARG A 224 -4.15 -3.87 22.52
CA ARG A 224 -4.47 -3.99 21.10
C ARG A 224 -4.51 -5.43 20.68
N ARG A 225 -5.56 -5.79 19.98
CA ARG A 225 -5.83 -7.16 19.57
C ARG A 225 -6.22 -7.24 18.09
N VAL A 226 -5.35 -6.67 17.23
CA VAL A 226 -5.51 -6.79 15.77
C VAL A 226 -4.63 -7.92 15.28
N ARG A 227 -5.26 -8.98 14.78
CA ARG A 227 -4.59 -10.19 14.30
C ARG A 227 -4.34 -10.12 12.80
N LEU A 228 -3.20 -10.64 12.36
CA LEU A 228 -2.99 -11.08 10.98
C LEU A 228 -3.60 -12.48 10.84
N ARG A 229 -4.78 -12.57 10.22
CA ARG A 229 -5.59 -13.79 10.19
C ARG A 229 -5.30 -14.65 8.97
N GLY A 230 -5.05 -14.04 7.83
CA GLY A 230 -4.74 -14.74 6.59
C GLY A 230 -3.94 -13.87 5.62
N ALA A 231 -3.24 -14.51 4.71
CA ALA A 231 -2.48 -13.90 3.63
C ALA A 231 -2.57 -14.72 2.35
N GLY A 232 -2.62 -14.05 1.20
CA GLY A 232 -2.59 -14.70 -0.10
C GLY A 232 -1.74 -13.90 -1.08
N GLN A 233 -1.10 -14.61 -2.01
CA GLN A 233 -0.25 -14.00 -3.03
C GLN A 233 -0.52 -14.63 -4.39
N ALA A 234 -0.44 -13.81 -5.45
CA ALA A 234 -0.49 -14.25 -6.84
C ALA A 234 0.33 -13.32 -7.74
N ALA A 235 0.83 -13.86 -8.84
CA ALA A 235 1.41 -13.12 -9.95
C ALA A 235 0.93 -13.79 -11.24
N ARG A 236 0.53 -12.98 -12.24
CA ARG A 236 0.04 -13.47 -13.54
C ARG A 236 0.96 -13.10 -14.67
N HIS A 237 1.55 -11.93 -14.60
CA HIS A 237 2.46 -11.38 -15.60
C HIS A 237 3.55 -10.56 -14.91
N GLN A 238 4.56 -10.15 -15.64
CA GLN A 238 5.52 -9.13 -15.23
C GLN A 238 5.37 -7.89 -16.12
N HIS A 239 5.20 -8.09 -17.41
CA HIS A 239 5.19 -7.03 -18.40
C HIS A 239 3.76 -6.73 -18.85
N VAL A 240 3.44 -5.47 -19.06
CA VAL A 240 2.08 -5.05 -19.44
C VAL A 240 1.65 -5.62 -20.80
N SER A 241 2.61 -5.87 -21.69
CA SER A 241 2.39 -6.53 -22.98
C SER A 241 1.88 -7.99 -22.88
N ALA A 242 2.05 -8.61 -21.71
CA ALA A 242 1.55 -9.97 -21.43
C ALA A 242 0.35 -9.95 -20.47
N ALA A 243 -0.15 -8.76 -20.09
CA ALA A 243 -1.23 -8.64 -19.11
C ALA A 243 -2.59 -8.98 -19.71
N GLU A 244 -3.36 -9.81 -19.00
CA GLU A 244 -4.78 -10.04 -19.25
C GLU A 244 -5.59 -9.17 -18.28
N VAL A 245 -6.21 -8.10 -18.78
CA VAL A 245 -6.86 -7.07 -17.95
C VAL A 245 -8.00 -7.62 -17.08
N ASN A 246 -8.54 -8.78 -17.42
CA ASN A 246 -9.60 -9.46 -16.68
C ASN A 246 -9.09 -10.57 -15.74
N ASP A 247 -7.78 -10.85 -15.70
CA ASP A 247 -7.13 -11.78 -14.77
C ASP A 247 -5.72 -11.29 -14.43
N LEU A 248 -5.65 -10.22 -13.65
CA LEU A 248 -4.39 -9.63 -13.18
C LEU A 248 -3.78 -10.42 -12.01
N GLY A 249 -4.61 -11.20 -11.29
CA GLY A 249 -4.20 -12.02 -10.15
C GLY A 249 -4.66 -11.50 -8.79
N ALA A 250 -5.27 -10.32 -8.73
CA ALA A 250 -5.76 -9.73 -7.48
C ALA A 250 -6.86 -10.60 -6.83
N GLY A 251 -7.80 -11.11 -7.63
CA GLY A 251 -8.85 -12.02 -7.17
C GLY A 251 -8.32 -13.33 -6.62
N LEU A 252 -7.26 -13.91 -7.22
CA LEU A 252 -6.63 -15.13 -6.72
C LEU A 252 -5.89 -14.89 -5.40
N ALA A 253 -5.15 -13.78 -5.28
CA ALA A 253 -4.49 -13.42 -4.03
C ALA A 253 -5.51 -13.21 -2.90
N ALA A 254 -6.61 -12.51 -3.19
CA ALA A 254 -7.70 -12.28 -2.22
C ALA A 254 -8.37 -13.60 -1.79
N SER A 255 -8.73 -14.47 -2.74
CA SER A 255 -9.34 -15.77 -2.43
C SER A 255 -8.48 -16.62 -1.50
N ARG A 256 -7.15 -16.64 -1.72
CA ARG A 256 -6.21 -17.33 -0.85
C ARG A 256 -6.14 -16.73 0.56
N ALA A 257 -6.16 -15.39 0.66
CA ALA A 257 -6.14 -14.71 1.95
C ALA A 257 -7.41 -14.98 2.77
N PHE A 258 -8.58 -14.92 2.16
CA PHE A 258 -9.85 -15.24 2.79
C PHE A 258 -9.93 -16.72 3.20
N ALA A 259 -9.46 -17.63 2.33
CA ALA A 259 -9.41 -19.07 2.64
C ALA A 259 -8.48 -19.36 3.83
N GLU A 260 -7.27 -18.77 3.90
CA GLU A 260 -6.37 -18.92 5.05
C GLU A 260 -6.98 -18.32 6.32
N ALA A 261 -7.70 -17.20 6.19
CA ALA A 261 -8.39 -16.56 7.31
C ALA A 261 -9.64 -17.34 7.80
N GLY A 262 -10.22 -18.19 6.97
CA GLY A 262 -11.46 -18.92 7.28
C GLY A 262 -12.67 -18.00 7.41
N VAL A 263 -12.77 -16.97 6.54
CA VAL A 263 -13.87 -16.00 6.47
C VAL A 263 -14.28 -15.76 5.03
N ALA A 264 -15.49 -15.28 4.80
CA ALA A 264 -15.97 -14.89 3.50
C ALA A 264 -15.50 -13.45 3.15
N ARG A 265 -15.43 -13.13 1.85
CA ARG A 265 -15.13 -11.77 1.39
C ARG A 265 -16.17 -10.76 1.90
N GLU A 266 -17.42 -11.18 1.96
CA GLU A 266 -18.59 -10.42 2.42
C GLU A 266 -18.51 -10.03 3.90
N ASP A 267 -17.68 -10.72 4.69
CA ASP A 267 -17.44 -10.40 6.10
C ASP A 267 -16.51 -9.18 6.28
N ALA A 268 -15.78 -8.77 5.22
CA ALA A 268 -14.94 -7.57 5.27
C ALA A 268 -15.81 -6.32 5.39
N ASP A 269 -15.44 -5.46 6.33
CA ASP A 269 -16.15 -4.21 6.63
C ASP A 269 -15.27 -2.97 6.52
N LEU A 270 -13.99 -3.14 6.13
CA LEU A 270 -13.02 -2.09 5.85
C LEU A 270 -12.06 -2.51 4.74
N LEU A 271 -11.80 -1.62 3.78
CA LEU A 271 -10.91 -1.85 2.65
C LEU A 271 -9.69 -0.91 2.69
N ALA A 272 -8.51 -1.47 2.51
CA ALA A 272 -7.26 -0.76 2.32
C ALA A 272 -6.54 -1.35 1.10
N ILE A 273 -6.79 -0.74 -0.08
CA ILE A 273 -6.40 -1.27 -1.40
C ILE A 273 -5.43 -0.32 -2.06
N TYR A 274 -4.33 -0.85 -2.58
CA TYR A 274 -3.28 -0.10 -3.27
C TYR A 274 -3.85 0.73 -4.43
N ASP A 275 -3.51 2.01 -4.49
CA ASP A 275 -4.10 3.00 -5.38
C ASP A 275 -3.06 3.96 -5.97
N SER A 276 -2.00 3.41 -6.59
CA SER A 276 -0.98 4.25 -7.26
C SER A 276 -1.56 5.11 -8.40
N PHE A 277 -2.64 4.66 -9.01
CA PHE A 277 -3.45 5.36 -10.01
C PHE A 277 -4.93 5.09 -9.75
N THR A 278 -5.80 5.94 -10.25
CA THR A 278 -7.25 5.77 -10.12
C THR A 278 -7.74 4.47 -10.73
N ILE A 279 -7.18 4.06 -11.88
CA ILE A 279 -7.47 2.77 -12.51
C ILE A 279 -7.02 1.58 -11.66
N THR A 280 -5.93 1.70 -10.91
CA THR A 280 -5.40 0.62 -10.07
C THR A 280 -6.43 0.18 -9.03
N VAL A 281 -6.96 1.12 -8.25
CA VAL A 281 -7.94 0.81 -7.20
C VAL A 281 -9.26 0.34 -7.79
N LEU A 282 -9.72 0.94 -8.90
CA LEU A 282 -10.96 0.56 -9.57
C LEU A 282 -10.89 -0.90 -10.06
N ALA A 283 -9.86 -1.25 -10.82
CA ALA A 283 -9.70 -2.59 -11.39
C ALA A 283 -9.57 -3.66 -10.29
N GLN A 284 -8.82 -3.37 -9.21
CA GLN A 284 -8.65 -4.28 -8.08
C GLN A 284 -9.95 -4.49 -7.29
N LEU A 285 -10.74 -3.44 -7.03
CA LEU A 285 -12.05 -3.56 -6.38
C LEU A 285 -12.96 -4.54 -7.12
N GLU A 286 -12.96 -4.49 -8.43
CA GLU A 286 -13.79 -5.31 -9.29
C GLU A 286 -13.24 -6.73 -9.45
N GLU A 287 -11.93 -6.90 -9.63
CA GLU A 287 -11.32 -8.23 -9.76
C GLU A 287 -11.37 -9.03 -8.45
N ILE A 288 -11.16 -8.39 -7.31
CA ILE A 288 -11.30 -9.00 -5.98
C ILE A 288 -12.76 -9.35 -5.72
N GLY A 289 -13.70 -8.63 -6.34
CA GLY A 289 -15.13 -8.87 -6.26
C GLY A 289 -15.86 -8.06 -5.17
N PHE A 290 -15.27 -6.96 -4.71
CA PHE A 290 -15.99 -5.98 -3.87
C PHE A 290 -16.97 -5.14 -4.68
N ALA A 291 -16.82 -5.13 -5.99
CA ALA A 291 -17.75 -4.58 -6.97
C ALA A 291 -17.85 -5.52 -8.19
N PRO A 292 -19.02 -5.63 -8.84
CA PRO A 292 -19.09 -6.28 -10.15
C PRO A 292 -18.26 -5.52 -11.19
N ARG A 293 -17.79 -6.21 -12.23
CA ARG A 293 -17.04 -5.59 -13.34
C ARG A 293 -17.81 -4.41 -13.96
N GLY A 294 -17.12 -3.28 -14.12
CA GLY A 294 -17.67 -2.02 -14.63
C GLY A 294 -18.64 -1.31 -13.68
N LYS A 295 -18.68 -1.67 -12.38
CA LYS A 295 -19.64 -1.13 -11.39
C LYS A 295 -19.03 -0.47 -10.19
N ALA A 296 -17.72 -0.51 -9.99
CA ALA A 296 -17.08 0.11 -8.83
C ALA A 296 -17.39 1.62 -8.72
N ALA A 297 -17.37 2.34 -9.84
CA ALA A 297 -17.72 3.76 -9.87
C ALA A 297 -19.20 4.04 -9.54
N ALA A 298 -20.12 3.14 -9.89
CA ALA A 298 -21.53 3.27 -9.50
C ALA A 298 -21.66 3.12 -7.97
N LEU A 299 -21.03 2.10 -7.39
CA LEU A 299 -21.01 1.91 -5.93
C LEU A 299 -20.32 3.08 -5.19
N LEU A 300 -19.30 3.69 -5.80
CA LEU A 300 -18.68 4.90 -5.26
C LEU A 300 -19.69 6.05 -5.20
N ARG A 301 -20.46 6.29 -6.29
CA ARG A 301 -21.54 7.33 -6.32
C ARG A 301 -22.66 7.05 -5.33
N GLU A 302 -22.94 5.80 -5.03
CA GLU A 302 -23.90 5.36 -4.00
C GLU A 302 -23.36 5.53 -2.57
N GLY A 303 -22.10 5.96 -2.40
CA GLY A 303 -21.49 6.18 -1.10
C GLY A 303 -20.99 4.91 -0.40
N VAL A 304 -20.93 3.77 -1.08
CA VAL A 304 -20.52 2.49 -0.50
C VAL A 304 -19.10 2.54 0.08
N PHE A 305 -18.19 3.27 -0.59
CA PHE A 305 -16.77 3.38 -0.24
C PHE A 305 -16.45 4.60 0.63
N GLU A 306 -17.45 5.40 0.98
CA GLU A 306 -17.29 6.53 1.88
C GLU A 306 -16.90 6.07 3.28
N ARG A 307 -16.32 6.99 4.08
CA ARG A 307 -15.92 6.71 5.47
C ARG A 307 -17.09 6.16 6.30
N GLU A 308 -18.29 6.70 6.10
CA GLU A 308 -19.53 6.29 6.75
C GLU A 308 -20.29 5.20 5.97
N GLY A 309 -19.75 4.79 4.82
CA GLY A 309 -20.35 3.79 3.96
C GLY A 309 -20.21 2.36 4.49
N ARG A 310 -20.79 1.43 3.77
CA ARG A 310 -20.76 0.00 4.13
C ARG A 310 -19.34 -0.57 4.08
N LEU A 311 -18.51 -0.14 3.12
CA LEU A 311 -17.15 -0.60 2.87
C LEU A 311 -16.18 0.59 2.75
N PRO A 312 -15.86 1.29 3.84
CA PRO A 312 -14.92 2.40 3.78
C PRO A 312 -13.60 2.00 3.13
N LEU A 313 -13.14 2.81 2.15
CA LEU A 313 -11.96 2.55 1.36
C LEU A 313 -10.86 3.58 1.67
N ASN A 314 -9.66 3.10 1.97
CA ASN A 314 -8.44 3.93 2.10
C ASN A 314 -8.67 5.21 2.93
N THR A 315 -9.18 5.07 4.14
CA THR A 315 -9.61 6.18 5.01
C THR A 315 -8.51 7.19 5.35
N HIS A 316 -7.23 6.85 5.12
CA HIS A 316 -6.08 7.75 5.25
C HIS A 316 -5.83 8.62 4.00
N GLY A 317 -6.46 8.28 2.86
CA GLY A 317 -6.32 8.99 1.60
C GLY A 317 -5.55 8.26 0.52
N GLY A 318 -5.14 7.01 0.77
CA GLY A 318 -4.44 6.17 -0.20
C GLY A 318 -3.12 6.77 -0.70
N LEU A 319 -2.48 6.11 -1.63
CA LEU A 319 -1.29 6.64 -2.32
C LEU A 319 -1.60 7.92 -3.10
N LEU A 320 -2.81 8.01 -3.67
CA LEU A 320 -3.25 9.15 -4.48
C LEU A 320 -3.23 10.48 -3.74
N SER A 321 -3.34 10.47 -2.40
CA SER A 321 -3.38 11.71 -1.64
C SER A 321 -2.56 11.69 -0.35
N PHE A 322 -2.50 10.55 0.37
CA PHE A 322 -1.60 10.43 1.51
C PHE A 322 -0.14 10.53 1.07
N GLY A 323 0.23 9.89 -0.06
CA GLY A 323 1.52 10.01 -0.71
C GLY A 323 2.18 8.67 -1.04
N HIS A 324 3.16 8.71 -1.95
CA HIS A 324 3.87 7.52 -2.42
C HIS A 324 5.38 7.67 -2.24
N CYS A 325 5.92 7.09 -1.17
CA CYS A 325 7.34 7.03 -0.84
C CYS A 325 7.86 5.57 -0.95
N GLY A 326 7.72 4.98 -2.13
CA GLY A 326 8.12 3.59 -2.36
C GLY A 326 7.30 2.58 -1.55
N VAL A 327 7.97 1.59 -0.98
CA VAL A 327 7.35 0.49 -0.22
C VAL A 327 6.51 1.02 0.96
N ALA A 328 6.97 2.07 1.64
CA ALA A 328 6.27 2.63 2.79
C ALA A 328 4.89 3.19 2.44
N GLY A 329 4.69 3.67 1.21
CA GLY A 329 3.37 4.06 0.71
C GLY A 329 2.36 2.91 0.78
N GLY A 330 2.74 1.73 0.27
CA GLY A 330 1.91 0.53 0.38
C GLY A 330 1.70 0.05 1.82
N MET A 331 2.70 0.23 2.72
CA MET A 331 2.58 -0.11 4.14
C MET A 331 1.57 0.77 4.87
N ALA A 332 1.39 2.02 4.47
CA ALA A 332 0.44 2.94 5.08
C ALA A 332 -1.00 2.40 5.08
N HIS A 333 -1.38 1.59 4.09
CA HIS A 333 -2.66 0.90 4.03
C HIS A 333 -2.85 -0.07 5.20
N LEU A 334 -1.82 -0.86 5.53
CA LEU A 334 -1.85 -1.78 6.67
C LEU A 334 -1.90 -1.01 8.00
N LEU A 335 -1.10 0.06 8.13
CA LEU A 335 -1.09 0.89 9.33
C LEU A 335 -2.47 1.53 9.56
N GLU A 336 -3.11 2.05 8.51
CA GLU A 336 -4.46 2.62 8.63
C GLU A 336 -5.49 1.55 8.98
N ALA A 337 -5.43 0.37 8.36
CA ALA A 337 -6.32 -0.74 8.70
C ALA A 337 -6.20 -1.14 10.19
N GLU A 338 -4.97 -1.25 10.71
CA GLU A 338 -4.75 -1.52 12.13
C GLU A 338 -5.33 -0.42 13.01
N ARG A 339 -5.08 0.86 12.68
CA ARG A 339 -5.59 2.01 13.43
C ARG A 339 -7.10 2.09 13.45
N GLN A 340 -7.76 1.76 12.33
CA GLN A 340 -9.21 1.70 12.23
C GLN A 340 -9.78 0.57 13.12
N LEU A 341 -9.23 -0.62 13.01
CA LEU A 341 -9.66 -1.78 13.81
C LEU A 341 -9.44 -1.59 15.31
N SER A 342 -8.37 -0.89 15.70
CA SER A 342 -8.06 -0.60 17.10
C SER A 342 -8.74 0.68 17.64
N GLY A 343 -9.56 1.37 16.83
CA GLY A 343 -10.25 2.60 17.24
C GLY A 343 -9.35 3.83 17.38
N ARG A 344 -8.17 3.84 16.73
CA ARG A 344 -7.13 4.88 16.89
C ARG A 344 -6.96 5.80 15.68
N ALA A 345 -7.86 5.72 14.71
CA ALA A 345 -7.77 6.54 13.50
C ALA A 345 -8.19 8.02 13.69
N ALA A 346 -8.55 8.44 14.90
CA ALA A 346 -8.93 9.81 15.25
C ALA A 346 -10.04 10.36 14.32
N ALA A 347 -9.86 11.53 13.70
CA ALA A 347 -10.85 12.14 12.80
C ALA A 347 -11.19 11.30 11.55
N ARG A 348 -10.39 10.28 11.25
CA ARG A 348 -10.60 9.37 10.12
C ARG A 348 -11.42 8.13 10.50
N GLN A 349 -11.71 7.92 11.79
CA GLN A 349 -12.39 6.71 12.27
C GLN A 349 -13.69 6.47 11.53
N ALA A 350 -13.84 5.29 10.96
CA ALA A 350 -14.97 4.86 10.14
C ALA A 350 -16.02 4.08 10.95
N GLY A 351 -16.19 4.43 12.23
CA GLY A 351 -17.02 3.68 13.16
C GLY A 351 -16.30 2.44 13.69
N GLU A 352 -17.07 1.53 14.31
CA GLU A 352 -16.53 0.23 14.73
C GLU A 352 -16.39 -0.68 13.52
N ARG A 353 -15.19 -1.25 13.33
CA ARG A 353 -14.88 -2.21 12.27
C ARG A 353 -14.21 -3.43 12.89
N ARG A 354 -14.48 -4.59 12.35
CA ARG A 354 -13.97 -5.86 12.86
C ARG A 354 -13.00 -6.54 11.92
N LEU A 355 -13.27 -6.52 10.62
CA LEU A 355 -12.50 -7.25 9.62
C LEU A 355 -12.03 -6.32 8.49
N ALA A 356 -10.72 -6.08 8.40
CA ALA A 356 -10.13 -5.30 7.34
C ALA A 356 -9.49 -6.20 6.29
N PHE A 357 -9.73 -5.88 5.02
CA PHE A 357 -9.01 -6.43 3.89
C PHE A 357 -7.95 -5.43 3.42
N VAL A 358 -6.69 -5.87 3.36
CA VAL A 358 -5.56 -5.06 2.88
C VAL A 358 -4.98 -5.70 1.64
N HIS A 359 -4.74 -4.91 0.59
CA HIS A 359 -4.22 -5.41 -0.68
C HIS A 359 -3.09 -4.52 -1.20
N GLY A 360 -1.95 -5.14 -1.52
CA GLY A 360 -0.80 -4.52 -2.14
C GLY A 360 -0.62 -4.98 -3.58
N ASP A 361 -0.24 -4.05 -4.45
CA ASP A 361 0.07 -4.27 -5.86
C ASP A 361 1.53 -3.89 -6.15
N GLY A 362 2.22 -4.73 -6.92
CA GLY A 362 3.58 -4.51 -7.38
C GLY A 362 3.72 -4.61 -8.89
N GLY A 363 4.69 -3.87 -9.44
CA GLY A 363 4.86 -3.75 -10.89
C GLY A 363 3.72 -2.92 -11.50
N VAL A 364 3.15 -3.39 -12.60
CA VAL A 364 1.96 -2.81 -13.24
C VAL A 364 0.83 -3.83 -13.12
N LEU A 365 0.18 -3.88 -11.97
CA LEU A 365 -0.86 -4.87 -11.63
C LEU A 365 -0.38 -6.31 -11.83
N SER A 366 0.90 -6.60 -11.52
CA SER A 366 1.55 -7.86 -11.88
C SER A 366 1.79 -8.79 -10.69
N ALA A 367 1.99 -8.25 -9.49
CA ALA A 367 2.22 -9.00 -8.27
C ALA A 367 1.27 -8.53 -7.17
N HIS A 368 0.46 -9.41 -6.65
CA HIS A 368 -0.60 -9.11 -5.71
C HIS A 368 -0.40 -9.83 -4.39
N VAL A 369 -0.52 -9.12 -3.29
CA VAL A 369 -0.53 -9.70 -1.93
C VAL A 369 -1.71 -9.14 -1.15
N SER A 370 -2.53 -10.04 -0.65
CA SER A 370 -3.71 -9.73 0.16
C SER A 370 -3.51 -10.19 1.60
N LEU A 371 -4.04 -9.43 2.54
CA LEU A 371 -4.04 -9.74 3.96
C LEU A 371 -5.47 -9.59 4.51
N VAL A 372 -5.79 -10.39 5.48
CA VAL A 372 -7.00 -10.24 6.31
C VAL A 372 -6.57 -9.94 7.73
N LEU A 373 -6.99 -8.79 8.25
CA LEU A 373 -6.78 -8.36 9.62
C LEU A 373 -8.10 -8.43 10.37
N GLU A 374 -8.07 -8.86 11.64
CA GLU A 374 -9.24 -8.95 12.48
C GLU A 374 -8.98 -8.37 13.85
N ARG A 375 -9.94 -7.57 14.35
CA ARG A 375 -10.02 -7.15 15.75
C ARG A 375 -10.68 -8.29 16.57
N GLU A 376 -10.00 -8.68 17.67
CA GLU A 376 -10.61 -9.59 18.69
C GLU A 376 -11.66 -8.88 19.55
#